data_40e1431b1b6ede1b1465d151c07ddc92
#
_entry.id   40e1431b1b6ede1b1465d151c07ddc92
#
_cell.length_a   1.000
_cell.length_b   1.000
_cell.length_c   1.000
_cell.angle_alpha   90.00
_cell.angle_beta   90.00
_cell.angle_gamma   90.00
#
_symmetry.space_group_name_H-M   'P 1'
#
loop_
_entity.id
_entity.type
_entity.pdbx_description
1 polymer ?
#
loop_
_entity_poly.entity_id
_entity_poly.type
_entity_poly.pdbx_seq_one_letter_code
_entity_poly.pdbx_strand_id
1 'polypeptide(L)'
;MKTLTMLLIAALTTLFSSTLANPPGDIEQKLQEMGVTLYKMPAPTANYVRAVRSGNLIFLSGHGPMKPDGENVVGKLGKDLSVEQGQEAARYTAIALLSSLKEEIGDLDQVSRIVKVHGMVNSTPDFTDHSQVMNGFSDFMVELFGESGRHARAAVGMGSLPGNIAVEIEIVVEVR
;
A
#
# COMPACT_ATOMS: atom_id res chain seq x y z
N MET A 1 38.57 60.18 35.97
CA MET A 1 38.65 59.32 34.76
C MET A 1 37.76 58.11 35.07
N LYS A 2 36.60 58.02 34.46
CA LYS A 2 35.62 56.92 34.63
C LYS A 2 35.62 56.13 33.35
N THR A 3 36.12 54.92 33.37
CA THR A 3 36.13 53.95 32.27
C THR A 3 34.77 53.28 32.19
N LEU A 4 34.10 53.48 31.06
CA LEU A 4 32.79 52.93 30.71
C LEU A 4 33.01 51.59 30.01
N THR A 5 32.68 50.48 30.68
CA THR A 5 32.79 49.14 30.10
C THR A 5 31.47 48.85 29.33
N MET A 6 31.56 48.73 28.03
CA MET A 6 30.43 48.43 27.15
C MET A 6 30.27 46.91 27.03
N LEU A 7 29.18 46.36 27.58
CA LEU A 7 28.86 44.94 27.48
C LEU A 7 28.16 44.69 26.15
N LEU A 8 28.80 43.94 25.26
CA LEU A 8 28.22 43.50 23.97
C LEU A 8 27.41 42.19 24.21
N ILE A 9 26.10 42.27 24.20
CA ILE A 9 25.22 41.10 24.24
C ILE A 9 25.03 40.62 22.80
N ALA A 10 25.70 39.51 22.46
CA ALA A 10 25.48 38.80 21.21
C ALA A 10 24.18 37.97 21.33
N ALA A 11 23.11 38.40 20.69
CA ALA A 11 21.86 37.62 20.55
C ALA A 11 22.11 36.52 19.51
N LEU A 12 22.21 35.28 19.98
CA LEU A 12 22.27 34.06 19.16
C LEU A 12 20.85 33.70 18.68
N THR A 13 20.48 34.15 17.49
CA THR A 13 19.24 33.75 16.84
C THR A 13 19.41 32.37 16.24
N THR A 14 18.92 31.35 16.95
CA THR A 14 18.76 29.98 16.40
C THR A 14 17.65 29.98 15.35
N LEU A 15 18.03 29.94 14.08
CA LEU A 15 17.12 29.67 12.98
C LEU A 15 16.65 28.19 13.10
N PHE A 16 15.45 28.00 13.62
CA PHE A 16 14.73 26.74 13.45
C PHE A 16 14.35 26.60 11.97
N SER A 17 15.13 25.82 11.22
CA SER A 17 14.76 25.40 9.88
C SER A 17 13.64 24.37 10.04
N SER A 18 12.37 24.80 10.00
CA SER A 18 11.25 23.90 9.82
C SER A 18 11.36 23.34 8.41
N THR A 19 11.74 22.07 8.28
CA THR A 19 11.54 21.32 7.04
C THR A 19 10.04 21.24 6.81
N LEU A 20 9.52 22.15 5.99
CA LEU A 20 8.16 22.07 5.47
C LEU A 20 8.13 20.77 4.65
N ALA A 21 7.38 19.77 5.13
CA ALA A 21 7.05 18.61 4.32
C ALA A 21 6.35 19.13 3.04
N ASN A 22 6.74 18.62 1.89
CA ASN A 22 6.02 18.93 0.66
C ASN A 22 4.54 18.58 0.85
N PRO A 23 3.60 19.35 0.29
CA PRO A 23 2.20 18.99 0.35
C PRO A 23 2.02 17.60 -0.27
N PRO A 24 1.08 16.78 0.24
CA PRO A 24 0.78 15.49 -0.36
C PRO A 24 0.37 15.68 -1.83
N GLY A 25 0.75 14.73 -2.69
CA GLY A 25 0.28 14.69 -4.08
C GLY A 25 -1.23 14.44 -4.17
N ASP A 26 -1.79 14.54 -5.37
CA ASP A 26 -3.24 14.39 -5.60
C ASP A 26 -3.76 13.01 -5.14
N ILE A 27 -2.97 11.96 -5.34
CA ILE A 27 -3.32 10.57 -4.95
C ILE A 27 -3.28 10.40 -3.43
N GLU A 28 -2.28 10.95 -2.75
CA GLU A 28 -2.21 10.90 -1.29
C GLU A 28 -3.31 11.74 -0.63
N GLN A 29 -3.65 12.88 -1.21
CA GLN A 29 -4.79 13.68 -0.74
C GLN A 29 -6.09 12.88 -0.88
N LYS A 30 -6.30 12.21 -2.01
CA LYS A 30 -7.47 11.39 -2.24
C LYS A 30 -7.55 10.19 -1.28
N LEU A 31 -6.42 9.56 -0.96
CA LEU A 31 -6.37 8.53 0.10
C LEU A 31 -6.84 9.08 1.45
N GLN A 32 -6.43 10.29 1.83
CA GLN A 32 -6.88 10.95 3.05
C GLN A 32 -8.39 11.21 3.04
N GLU A 33 -8.94 11.69 1.92
CA GLU A 33 -10.38 11.89 1.73
C GLU A 33 -11.18 10.58 1.83
N MET A 34 -10.60 9.46 1.37
CA MET A 34 -11.13 8.10 1.53
C MET A 34 -10.93 7.52 2.94
N GLY A 35 -10.32 8.28 3.87
CA GLY A 35 -10.02 7.82 5.23
C GLY A 35 -8.92 6.75 5.31
N VAL A 36 -8.05 6.67 4.30
CA VAL A 36 -6.99 5.68 4.19
C VAL A 36 -5.64 6.29 4.59
N THR A 37 -4.94 5.63 5.51
CA THR A 37 -3.57 5.98 5.88
C THR A 37 -2.64 4.86 5.43
N LEU A 38 -1.60 5.22 4.67
CA LEU A 38 -0.52 4.31 4.34
C LEU A 38 0.41 4.14 5.55
N TYR A 39 1.02 2.98 5.67
CA TYR A 39 1.87 2.64 6.80
C TYR A 39 3.19 2.00 6.34
N LYS A 40 4.20 2.09 7.20
CA LYS A 40 5.47 1.46 6.92
C LYS A 40 5.33 -0.07 6.98
N MET A 41 5.71 -0.72 5.88
CA MET A 41 5.69 -2.17 5.81
C MET A 41 6.84 -2.79 6.63
N PRO A 42 6.61 -3.90 7.36
CA PRO A 42 7.69 -4.61 8.05
C PRO A 42 8.71 -5.15 7.03
N ALA A 43 9.98 -5.30 7.40
CA ALA A 43 11.00 -5.83 6.51
C ALA A 43 10.64 -7.25 6.00
N PRO A 44 11.00 -7.62 4.75
CA PRO A 44 10.84 -9.00 4.29
C PRO A 44 11.54 -9.98 5.24
N THR A 45 10.91 -11.11 5.50
CA THR A 45 11.43 -12.14 6.42
C THR A 45 12.35 -13.17 5.74
N ALA A 46 12.52 -13.06 4.40
CA ALA A 46 13.33 -13.96 3.60
C ALA A 46 14.20 -13.19 2.59
N ASN A 47 14.98 -13.88 1.79
CA ASN A 47 15.90 -13.29 0.82
C ASN A 47 15.14 -12.87 -0.47
N TYR A 48 14.30 -11.84 -0.37
CA TYR A 48 13.62 -11.20 -1.48
C TYR A 48 13.38 -9.71 -1.17
N VAL A 49 12.97 -8.93 -2.17
CA VAL A 49 12.56 -7.52 -2.03
C VAL A 49 11.08 -7.36 -2.37
N ARG A 50 10.42 -6.34 -1.80
CA ARG A 50 8.99 -6.10 -2.04
C ARG A 50 8.70 -5.56 -3.42
N ALA A 51 9.63 -4.83 -4.01
CA ALA A 51 9.49 -4.25 -5.32
C ALA A 51 10.77 -4.41 -6.13
N VAL A 52 10.61 -4.60 -7.44
CA VAL A 52 11.70 -4.59 -8.43
C VAL A 52 11.30 -3.68 -9.57
N ARG A 53 12.14 -2.69 -9.87
CA ARG A 53 11.96 -1.81 -11.02
C ARG A 53 12.64 -2.39 -12.27
N SER A 54 11.91 -2.41 -13.38
CA SER A 54 12.44 -2.78 -14.71
C SER A 54 11.92 -1.76 -15.74
N GLY A 55 12.77 -0.81 -16.12
CA GLY A 55 12.34 0.33 -16.94
C GLY A 55 11.33 1.20 -16.21
N ASN A 56 10.15 1.36 -16.81
CA ASN A 56 9.02 2.08 -16.21
C ASN A 56 8.02 1.15 -15.50
N LEU A 57 8.32 -0.15 -15.37
CA LEU A 57 7.48 -1.11 -14.65
C LEU A 57 8.05 -1.39 -13.26
N ILE A 58 7.15 -1.41 -12.27
CA ILE A 58 7.41 -1.86 -10.91
C ILE A 58 6.66 -3.16 -10.70
N PHE A 59 7.40 -4.20 -10.34
CA PHE A 59 6.86 -5.51 -9.97
C PHE A 59 6.83 -5.59 -8.45
N LEU A 60 5.64 -5.70 -7.86
CA LEU A 60 5.50 -5.88 -6.42
C LEU A 60 5.24 -7.35 -6.11
N SER A 61 5.99 -7.86 -5.13
CA SER A 61 5.81 -9.23 -4.61
C SER A 61 4.44 -9.42 -3.97
N GLY A 62 4.08 -10.66 -3.65
CA GLY A 62 2.85 -11.00 -2.95
C GLY A 62 2.75 -10.27 -1.59
N HIS A 63 1.61 -9.63 -1.35
CA HIS A 63 1.27 -8.98 -0.09
C HIS A 63 0.02 -9.60 0.49
N GLY A 64 0.01 -9.75 1.81
CA GLY A 64 -1.15 -10.20 2.57
C GLY A 64 -2.04 -9.06 3.05
N PRO A 65 -3.22 -9.39 3.61
CA PRO A 65 -4.22 -8.43 4.09
C PRO A 65 -3.88 -7.89 5.48
N MET A 66 -2.80 -7.12 5.58
CA MET A 66 -2.35 -6.52 6.83
C MET A 66 -3.22 -5.31 7.17
N LYS A 67 -3.83 -5.34 8.35
CA LYS A 67 -4.58 -4.24 8.93
C LYS A 67 -3.64 -3.17 9.50
N PRO A 68 -4.15 -1.95 9.79
CA PRO A 68 -3.34 -0.87 10.38
C PRO A 68 -2.71 -1.23 11.75
N ASP A 69 -3.29 -2.19 12.49
CA ASP A 69 -2.76 -2.70 13.75
C ASP A 69 -1.59 -3.70 13.56
N GLY A 70 -1.26 -4.04 12.32
CA GLY A 70 -0.20 -4.99 11.95
C GLY A 70 -0.64 -6.45 11.88
N GLU A 71 -1.89 -6.77 12.23
CA GLU A 71 -2.42 -8.12 12.12
C GLU A 71 -2.93 -8.41 10.71
N ASN A 72 -2.83 -9.67 10.28
CA ASN A 72 -3.42 -10.11 9.02
C ASN A 72 -4.84 -10.63 9.22
N VAL A 73 -5.68 -10.45 8.19
CA VAL A 73 -6.94 -11.20 8.08
C VAL A 73 -6.60 -12.63 7.69
N VAL A 74 -6.98 -13.58 8.51
CA VAL A 74 -6.66 -15.01 8.31
C VAL A 74 -7.93 -15.86 8.21
N GLY A 75 -7.86 -16.97 7.50
CA GLY A 75 -8.94 -17.92 7.32
C GLY A 75 -9.22 -18.26 5.87
N LYS A 76 -10.09 -19.25 5.65
CA LYS A 76 -10.52 -19.72 4.32
C LYS A 76 -11.89 -19.18 3.94
N LEU A 77 -11.97 -18.63 2.71
CA LEU A 77 -13.22 -18.31 2.05
C LEU A 77 -14.02 -19.60 1.80
N GLY A 78 -15.32 -19.54 2.05
CA GLY A 78 -16.20 -20.71 1.96
C GLY A 78 -16.24 -21.57 3.23
N LYS A 79 -15.43 -21.24 4.26
CA LYS A 79 -15.46 -21.93 5.56
C LYS A 79 -15.40 -20.95 6.73
N ASP A 80 -14.35 -20.17 6.84
CA ASP A 80 -14.04 -19.33 8.00
C ASP A 80 -14.50 -17.88 7.76
N LEU A 81 -14.53 -17.46 6.49
CA LEU A 81 -14.79 -16.09 6.07
C LEU A 81 -15.88 -16.02 5.01
N SER A 82 -16.70 -14.95 5.06
CA SER A 82 -17.65 -14.61 4.01
C SER A 82 -16.96 -13.90 2.83
N VAL A 83 -17.69 -13.73 1.71
CA VAL A 83 -17.22 -12.98 0.53
C VAL A 83 -16.90 -11.53 0.91
N GLU A 84 -17.73 -10.87 1.72
CA GLU A 84 -17.55 -9.50 2.17
C GLU A 84 -16.29 -9.34 3.03
N GLN A 85 -16.03 -10.30 3.92
CA GLN A 85 -14.78 -10.31 4.71
C GLN A 85 -13.55 -10.54 3.81
N GLY A 86 -13.71 -11.34 2.76
CA GLY A 86 -12.69 -11.52 1.73
C GLY A 86 -12.44 -10.24 0.92
N GLN A 87 -13.48 -9.48 0.57
CA GLN A 87 -13.37 -8.18 -0.10
C GLN A 87 -12.65 -7.17 0.79
N GLU A 88 -12.97 -7.13 2.08
CA GLU A 88 -12.27 -6.28 3.03
C GLU A 88 -10.79 -6.67 3.14
N ALA A 89 -10.47 -7.97 3.21
CA ALA A 89 -9.10 -8.47 3.18
C ALA A 89 -8.35 -8.04 1.90
N ALA A 90 -9.00 -8.14 0.73
CA ALA A 90 -8.43 -7.69 -0.54
C ALA A 90 -8.18 -6.17 -0.55
N ARG A 91 -9.04 -5.37 0.09
CA ARG A 91 -8.86 -3.92 0.27
C ARG A 91 -7.66 -3.61 1.19
N TYR A 92 -7.49 -4.33 2.30
CA TYR A 92 -6.29 -4.17 3.15
C TYR A 92 -5.01 -4.52 2.38
N THR A 93 -5.06 -5.56 1.54
CA THR A 93 -3.90 -5.91 0.70
C THR A 93 -3.58 -4.82 -0.32
N ALA A 94 -4.58 -4.13 -0.87
CA ALA A 94 -4.37 -2.97 -1.74
C ALA A 94 -3.62 -1.85 -1.01
N ILE A 95 -3.98 -1.55 0.24
CA ILE A 95 -3.32 -0.54 1.07
C ILE A 95 -1.87 -0.93 1.37
N ALA A 96 -1.62 -2.21 1.69
CA ALA A 96 -0.28 -2.74 1.90
C ALA A 96 0.62 -2.61 0.66
N LEU A 97 0.08 -2.95 -0.52
CA LEU A 97 0.76 -2.80 -1.81
C LEU A 97 1.06 -1.34 -2.15
N LEU A 98 0.11 -0.43 -1.93
CA LEU A 98 0.33 1.01 -2.11
C LEU A 98 1.38 1.57 -1.13
N SER A 99 1.41 1.06 0.10
CA SER A 99 2.42 1.43 1.09
C SER A 99 3.83 1.04 0.60
N SER A 100 3.99 -0.18 0.10
CA SER A 100 5.27 -0.65 -0.49
C SER A 100 5.62 0.08 -1.78
N LEU A 101 4.64 0.37 -2.64
CA LEU A 101 4.85 1.14 -3.86
C LEU A 101 5.34 2.56 -3.54
N LYS A 102 4.71 3.23 -2.57
CA LYS A 102 5.13 4.57 -2.14
C LYS A 102 6.55 4.57 -1.54
N GLU A 103 6.93 3.55 -0.78
CA GLU A 103 8.30 3.40 -0.29
C GLU A 103 9.31 3.29 -1.45
N GLU A 104 8.93 2.62 -2.57
CA GLU A 104 9.79 2.43 -3.74
C GLU A 104 9.90 3.68 -4.62
N ILE A 105 8.77 4.35 -4.91
CA ILE A 105 8.74 5.46 -5.89
C ILE A 105 8.66 6.85 -5.26
N GLY A 106 8.40 6.95 -3.95
CA GLY A 106 8.35 8.21 -3.20
C GLY A 106 7.02 8.97 -3.31
N ASP A 107 6.39 8.98 -4.47
CA ASP A 107 5.17 9.73 -4.78
C ASP A 107 4.23 8.92 -5.67
N LEU A 108 3.00 8.67 -5.20
CA LEU A 108 2.02 7.87 -5.94
C LEU A 108 1.46 8.57 -7.19
N ASP A 109 1.63 9.88 -7.33
CA ASP A 109 1.28 10.61 -8.56
C ASP A 109 2.16 10.21 -9.75
N GLN A 110 3.29 9.52 -9.50
CA GLN A 110 4.11 8.93 -10.55
C GLN A 110 3.46 7.70 -11.22
N VAL A 111 2.41 7.14 -10.63
CA VAL A 111 1.70 5.99 -11.20
C VAL A 111 0.99 6.39 -12.50
N SER A 112 1.39 5.79 -13.61
CA SER A 112 0.71 5.94 -14.90
C SER A 112 -0.50 5.03 -15.01
N ARG A 113 -0.37 3.79 -14.57
CA ARG A 113 -1.48 2.83 -14.47
C ARG A 113 -1.12 1.58 -13.68
N ILE A 114 -2.15 0.91 -13.15
CA ILE A 114 -2.03 -0.47 -12.69
C ILE A 114 -2.14 -1.38 -13.92
N VAL A 115 -1.12 -2.18 -14.19
CA VAL A 115 -1.04 -2.99 -15.43
C VAL A 115 -1.67 -4.35 -15.23
N LYS A 116 -1.22 -5.07 -14.19
CA LYS A 116 -1.61 -6.45 -13.92
C LYS A 116 -1.83 -6.66 -12.43
N VAL A 117 -2.83 -7.45 -12.12
CA VAL A 117 -3.14 -7.93 -10.77
C VAL A 117 -3.30 -9.45 -10.81
N HIS A 118 -2.58 -10.13 -9.93
CA HIS A 118 -2.78 -11.55 -9.66
C HIS A 118 -3.24 -11.72 -8.22
N GLY A 119 -4.50 -12.04 -8.05
CA GLY A 119 -5.13 -12.25 -6.76
C GLY A 119 -5.31 -13.74 -6.46
N MET A 120 -4.74 -14.16 -5.36
CA MET A 120 -4.79 -15.52 -4.82
C MET A 120 -5.71 -15.52 -3.59
N VAL A 121 -6.72 -16.37 -3.60
CA VAL A 121 -7.72 -16.46 -2.53
C VAL A 121 -7.56 -17.79 -1.80
N ASN A 122 -7.31 -17.75 -0.51
CA ASN A 122 -7.28 -18.93 0.35
C ASN A 122 -8.72 -19.46 0.52
N SER A 123 -9.07 -20.53 -0.16
CA SER A 123 -10.47 -20.98 -0.24
C SER A 123 -10.63 -22.48 -0.11
N THR A 124 -11.85 -22.91 0.20
CA THR A 124 -12.24 -24.31 0.12
C THR A 124 -12.31 -24.75 -1.35
N PRO A 125 -12.20 -26.07 -1.66
CA PRO A 125 -12.21 -26.55 -3.05
C PRO A 125 -13.52 -26.25 -3.82
N ASP A 126 -14.62 -26.09 -3.12
CA ASP A 126 -15.96 -25.82 -3.65
C ASP A 126 -16.29 -24.33 -3.73
N PHE A 127 -15.43 -23.45 -3.20
CA PHE A 127 -15.63 -21.99 -3.30
C PHE A 127 -15.30 -21.51 -4.71
N THR A 128 -16.21 -20.73 -5.31
CA THR A 128 -16.09 -20.27 -6.71
C THR A 128 -16.13 -18.74 -6.87
N ASP A 129 -16.38 -17.99 -5.80
CA ASP A 129 -16.56 -16.52 -5.83
C ASP A 129 -15.27 -15.72 -5.71
N HIS A 130 -14.13 -16.26 -6.17
CA HIS A 130 -12.81 -15.61 -6.12
C HIS A 130 -12.82 -14.23 -6.76
N SER A 131 -13.52 -14.06 -7.89
CA SER A 131 -13.63 -12.78 -8.59
C SER A 131 -14.39 -11.75 -7.75
N GLN A 132 -15.42 -12.16 -7.00
CA GLN A 132 -16.18 -11.28 -6.12
C GLN A 132 -15.29 -10.81 -4.95
N VAL A 133 -14.52 -11.72 -4.34
CA VAL A 133 -13.52 -11.36 -3.31
C VAL A 133 -12.54 -10.33 -3.84
N MET A 134 -11.98 -10.54 -5.04
CA MET A 134 -10.99 -9.64 -5.63
C MET A 134 -11.56 -8.30 -6.09
N ASN A 135 -12.89 -8.13 -6.15
CA ASN A 135 -13.50 -6.81 -6.40
C ASN A 135 -13.14 -5.82 -5.28
N GLY A 136 -12.97 -6.25 -4.03
CA GLY A 136 -12.53 -5.38 -2.94
C GLY A 136 -11.20 -4.68 -3.21
N PHE A 137 -10.28 -5.34 -3.94
CA PHE A 137 -9.05 -4.74 -4.44
C PHE A 137 -9.31 -3.85 -5.66
N SER A 138 -9.98 -4.38 -6.68
CA SER A 138 -10.13 -3.72 -7.97
C SER A 138 -10.94 -2.43 -7.88
N ASP A 139 -12.04 -2.45 -7.12
CA ASP A 139 -12.92 -1.30 -6.94
C ASP A 139 -12.17 -0.19 -6.19
N PHE A 140 -11.38 -0.55 -5.16
CA PHE A 140 -10.53 0.40 -4.46
C PHE A 140 -9.48 1.06 -5.38
N MET A 141 -8.82 0.29 -6.26
CA MET A 141 -7.85 0.84 -7.22
C MET A 141 -8.51 1.77 -8.25
N VAL A 142 -9.71 1.42 -8.72
CA VAL A 142 -10.48 2.27 -9.64
C VAL A 142 -11.00 3.53 -8.94
N GLU A 143 -11.47 3.41 -7.71
CA GLU A 143 -11.86 4.56 -6.89
C GLU A 143 -10.69 5.54 -6.71
N LEU A 144 -9.48 5.03 -6.44
CA LEU A 144 -8.29 5.85 -6.20
C LEU A 144 -7.71 6.45 -7.49
N PHE A 145 -7.46 5.64 -8.53
CA PHE A 145 -6.73 6.03 -9.73
C PHE A 145 -7.64 6.29 -10.95
N GLY A 146 -8.95 6.13 -10.83
CA GLY A 146 -9.88 6.25 -11.96
C GLY A 146 -9.58 5.23 -13.06
N GLU A 147 -9.55 5.64 -14.32
CA GLU A 147 -9.27 4.77 -15.47
C GLU A 147 -7.87 4.13 -15.41
N SER A 148 -6.89 4.80 -14.80
CA SER A 148 -5.55 4.23 -14.57
C SER A 148 -5.54 3.08 -13.56
N GLY A 149 -6.56 2.96 -12.72
CA GLY A 149 -6.77 1.84 -11.81
C GLY A 149 -7.33 0.58 -12.47
N ARG A 150 -7.88 0.68 -13.69
CA ARG A 150 -8.39 -0.48 -14.44
C ARG A 150 -7.24 -1.31 -14.99
N HIS A 151 -7.20 -2.58 -14.60
CA HIS A 151 -6.07 -3.48 -14.81
C HIS A 151 -6.49 -4.83 -15.39
N ALA A 152 -5.57 -5.52 -16.03
CA ALA A 152 -5.74 -6.94 -16.35
C ALA A 152 -5.64 -7.77 -15.07
N ARG A 153 -6.58 -8.69 -14.81
CA ARG A 153 -6.65 -9.46 -13.57
C ARG A 153 -6.77 -10.97 -13.78
N ALA A 154 -6.10 -11.72 -12.92
CA ALA A 154 -6.47 -13.09 -12.59
C ALA A 154 -6.93 -13.13 -11.12
N ALA A 155 -7.97 -13.93 -10.82
CA ALA A 155 -8.44 -14.23 -9.49
C ALA A 155 -8.61 -15.75 -9.37
N VAL A 156 -7.79 -16.37 -8.53
CA VAL A 156 -7.69 -17.83 -8.44
C VAL A 156 -7.80 -18.32 -7.00
N GLY A 157 -8.36 -19.51 -6.82
CA GLY A 157 -8.41 -20.18 -5.52
C GLY A 157 -7.11 -20.93 -5.24
N MET A 158 -6.61 -20.82 -4.01
CA MET A 158 -5.44 -21.52 -3.52
C MET A 158 -5.83 -22.50 -2.42
N GLY A 159 -5.25 -23.70 -2.47
CA GLY A 159 -5.45 -24.72 -1.43
C GLY A 159 -4.96 -24.29 -0.05
N SER A 160 -3.96 -23.40 -0.01
CA SER A 160 -3.45 -22.73 1.20
C SER A 160 -2.64 -21.49 0.81
N LEU A 161 -2.55 -20.53 1.72
CA LEU A 161 -1.64 -19.39 1.64
C LEU A 161 -0.76 -19.33 2.90
N PRO A 162 0.44 -18.72 2.84
CA PRO A 162 1.34 -18.57 3.98
C PRO A 162 0.63 -17.94 5.18
N GLY A 163 0.89 -18.45 6.39
CA GLY A 163 0.25 -17.91 7.60
C GLY A 163 -1.27 -18.02 7.62
N ASN A 164 -1.87 -18.82 6.74
CA ASN A 164 -3.33 -18.93 6.59
C ASN A 164 -4.03 -17.59 6.26
N ILE A 165 -3.32 -16.64 5.63
CA ILE A 165 -3.92 -15.37 5.21
C ILE A 165 -5.08 -15.60 4.24
N ALA A 166 -6.07 -14.70 4.28
CA ALA A 166 -7.31 -14.82 3.48
C ALA A 166 -7.05 -14.66 1.98
N VAL A 167 -6.18 -13.72 1.61
CA VAL A 167 -5.79 -13.44 0.24
C VAL A 167 -4.31 -13.07 0.18
N GLU A 168 -3.70 -13.27 -0.99
CA GLU A 168 -2.39 -12.72 -1.34
C GLU A 168 -2.48 -12.10 -2.73
N ILE A 169 -1.92 -10.91 -2.92
CA ILE A 169 -2.02 -10.20 -4.19
C ILE A 169 -0.64 -9.67 -4.59
N GLU A 170 -0.28 -9.90 -5.86
CA GLU A 170 0.86 -9.29 -6.52
C GLU A 170 0.41 -8.40 -7.68
N ILE A 171 1.16 -7.33 -7.95
CA ILE A 171 0.80 -6.38 -9.00
C ILE A 171 2.01 -5.96 -9.83
N VAL A 172 1.73 -5.51 -11.05
CA VAL A 172 2.67 -4.78 -11.90
C VAL A 172 2.09 -3.39 -12.13
N VAL A 173 2.90 -2.37 -11.89
CA VAL A 173 2.53 -0.96 -12.01
C VAL A 173 3.44 -0.28 -13.02
N GLU A 174 2.88 0.53 -13.90
CA GLU A 174 3.63 1.41 -14.77
C GLU A 174 3.75 2.79 -14.12
N VAL A 175 4.96 3.35 -14.12
CA VAL A 175 5.27 4.69 -13.61
C VAL A 175 5.86 5.57 -14.71
N ARG A 176 5.81 6.88 -14.49
CA ARG A 176 6.40 7.90 -15.38
C ARG A 176 7.92 7.92 -15.33
#